data_fb9e4a4ef5869abc27902feffb38f456
#
_entry.id   fb9e4a4ef5869abc27902feffb38f456
#
_cell.length_a   1.000
_cell.length_b   1.000
_cell.length_c   1.000
_cell.angle_alpha   90.00
_cell.angle_beta   90.00
_cell.angle_gamma   90.00
#
_symmetry.space_group_name_H-M   'P 1'
#
loop_
_entity.id
_entity.type
_entity.pdbx_description
1 polymer ?
#
loop_
_entity_poly.entity_id
_entity_poly.type
_entity_poly.pdbx_seq_one_letter_code
_entity_poly.pdbx_strand_id
1 'polypeptide(L)'
;MADRSLPIVDAGAAARSESGCERTVQRLYQSRSQQMFGFARRLGLRDEEASDAVQETMLRLWRELDSGTEIADPDAWAFRTLYRLGIDSHRLARRLAGLVDRIGGGLSGATDRGHNDGDPARQIEVEAVWHAVDRLPERQRAVLYLRYRADLPYERIGLALGITPSAARGHASTGLATLRRRLHAEDDR
;
A
#
# COMPACT_ATOMS: atom_id res chain seq x y z
N MET A 1 35.09 -47.38 -10.83
CA MET A 1 35.38 -45.93 -10.80
C MET A 1 34.17 -45.25 -11.41
N ALA A 2 33.33 -44.67 -10.56
CA ALA A 2 32.10 -43.96 -11.02
C ALA A 2 32.42 -42.48 -11.12
N ASP A 3 32.35 -42.01 -12.35
CA ASP A 3 32.47 -40.58 -12.70
C ASP A 3 31.20 -39.85 -12.19
N ARG A 4 31.38 -39.02 -11.14
CA ARG A 4 30.39 -38.10 -10.62
C ARG A 4 30.54 -36.76 -11.33
N SER A 5 30.04 -36.68 -12.55
CA SER A 5 29.85 -35.36 -13.19
C SER A 5 28.75 -34.59 -12.42
N LEU A 6 29.16 -33.58 -11.66
CA LEU A 6 28.26 -32.58 -11.09
C LEU A 6 27.57 -31.82 -12.22
N PRO A 7 26.26 -31.55 -12.14
CA PRO A 7 25.60 -30.73 -13.14
C PRO A 7 26.19 -29.33 -13.12
N ILE A 8 26.71 -28.89 -14.27
CA ILE A 8 27.11 -27.51 -14.50
C ILE A 8 25.82 -26.68 -14.46
N VAL A 9 25.60 -25.97 -13.34
CA VAL A 9 24.54 -24.98 -13.23
C VAL A 9 24.84 -23.89 -14.26
N ASP A 10 23.95 -23.66 -15.20
CA ASP A 10 24.11 -22.65 -16.24
C ASP A 10 24.16 -21.25 -15.60
N ALA A 11 25.36 -20.78 -15.33
CA ALA A 11 25.61 -19.44 -14.78
C ALA A 11 25.02 -18.32 -15.65
N GLY A 12 24.82 -18.57 -16.94
CA GLY A 12 24.17 -17.63 -17.85
C GLY A 12 22.66 -17.54 -17.67
N ALA A 13 22.00 -18.60 -17.18
CA ALA A 13 20.57 -18.56 -16.86
C ALA A 13 20.32 -17.82 -15.54
N ALA A 14 21.17 -18.02 -14.53
CA ALA A 14 21.11 -17.29 -13.27
C ALA A 14 21.32 -15.78 -13.46
N ALA A 15 22.35 -15.38 -14.20
CA ALA A 15 22.63 -13.96 -14.49
C ALA A 15 21.50 -13.28 -15.31
N ARG A 16 20.84 -14.01 -16.20
CA ARG A 16 19.68 -13.50 -16.95
C ARG A 16 18.44 -13.37 -16.07
N SER A 17 18.24 -14.26 -15.11
CA SER A 17 17.19 -14.20 -14.11
C SER A 17 17.37 -13.01 -13.17
N GLU A 18 18.56 -12.81 -12.62
CA GLU A 18 18.89 -11.67 -11.75
C GLU A 18 18.60 -10.34 -12.45
N SER A 19 19.05 -10.15 -13.68
CA SER A 19 18.79 -8.91 -14.45
C SER A 19 17.28 -8.68 -14.74
N GLY A 20 16.48 -9.74 -14.81
CA GLY A 20 15.02 -9.66 -15.01
C GLY A 20 14.28 -9.22 -13.75
N CYS A 21 14.61 -9.82 -12.61
CA CYS A 21 14.06 -9.50 -11.30
C CYS A 21 14.40 -8.05 -10.90
N GLU A 22 15.69 -7.69 -11.04
CA GLU A 22 16.19 -6.36 -10.71
C GLU A 22 15.47 -5.27 -11.53
N ARG A 23 15.35 -5.46 -12.84
CA ARG A 23 14.63 -4.52 -13.73
C ARG A 23 13.16 -4.37 -13.35
N THR A 24 12.49 -5.44 -12.94
CA THR A 24 11.08 -5.40 -12.53
C THR A 24 10.92 -4.61 -11.24
N VAL A 25 11.74 -4.87 -10.23
CA VAL A 25 11.73 -4.16 -8.95
C VAL A 25 12.10 -2.70 -9.13
N GLN A 26 13.14 -2.39 -9.88
CA GLN A 26 13.58 -1.02 -10.16
C GLN A 26 12.48 -0.20 -10.86
N ARG A 27 11.87 -0.77 -11.90
CA ARG A 27 10.75 -0.12 -12.62
C ARG A 27 9.57 0.15 -11.69
N LEU A 28 9.19 -0.82 -10.87
CA LEU A 28 8.10 -0.66 -9.91
C LEU A 28 8.43 0.41 -8.88
N TYR A 29 9.64 0.39 -8.32
CA TYR A 29 10.08 1.40 -7.37
C TYR A 29 10.03 2.82 -7.97
N GLN A 30 10.58 3.01 -9.16
CA GLN A 30 10.59 4.30 -9.85
C GLN A 30 9.19 4.82 -10.17
N SER A 31 8.28 3.92 -10.56
CA SER A 31 6.92 4.32 -10.98
C SER A 31 5.90 4.38 -9.84
N ARG A 32 6.10 3.66 -8.73
CA ARG A 32 5.07 3.45 -7.70
C ARG A 32 5.48 3.76 -6.27
N SER A 33 6.76 4.00 -5.97
CA SER A 33 7.21 4.18 -4.58
C SER A 33 6.46 5.30 -3.86
N GLN A 34 6.22 6.43 -4.53
CA GLN A 34 5.49 7.56 -3.96
C GLN A 34 4.02 7.21 -3.67
N GLN A 35 3.34 6.51 -4.60
CA GLN A 35 1.96 6.07 -4.36
C GLN A 35 1.90 5.00 -3.25
N MET A 36 2.89 4.12 -3.19
CA MET A 36 2.97 3.10 -2.15
C MET A 36 3.22 3.73 -0.78
N PHE A 37 4.13 4.69 -0.69
CA PHE A 37 4.36 5.45 0.53
C PHE A 37 3.08 6.16 1.00
N GLY A 38 2.43 6.92 0.12
CA GLY A 38 1.17 7.58 0.42
C GLY A 38 0.07 6.60 0.82
N PHE A 39 0.02 5.39 0.23
CA PHE A 39 -0.91 4.34 0.63
C PHE A 39 -0.62 3.83 2.05
N ALA A 40 0.63 3.55 2.38
CA ALA A 40 1.06 3.13 3.71
C ALA A 40 0.68 4.17 4.78
N ARG A 41 0.89 5.45 4.47
CA ARG A 41 0.43 6.57 5.33
C ARG A 41 -1.09 6.55 5.56
N ARG A 42 -1.87 6.29 4.51
CA ARG A 42 -3.34 6.17 4.61
C ARG A 42 -3.80 4.91 5.37
N LEU A 43 -2.97 3.90 5.45
CA LEU A 43 -3.19 2.77 6.34
C LEU A 43 -2.86 3.09 7.81
N GLY A 44 -2.32 4.28 8.10
CA GLY A 44 -2.04 4.77 9.45
C GLY A 44 -0.61 4.53 9.94
N LEU A 45 0.30 4.18 9.04
CA LEU A 45 1.72 4.08 9.35
C LEU A 45 2.34 5.47 9.47
N ARG A 46 3.30 5.67 10.38
CA ARG A 46 4.12 6.88 10.45
C ARG A 46 5.10 6.93 9.28
N ASP A 47 5.77 8.05 9.04
CA ASP A 47 6.63 8.23 7.88
C ASP A 47 7.74 7.20 7.80
N GLU A 48 8.44 6.94 8.90
CA GLU A 48 9.48 5.91 8.98
C GLU A 48 8.91 4.52 8.70
N GLU A 49 7.80 4.16 9.38
CA GLU A 49 7.12 2.87 9.20
C GLU A 49 6.61 2.68 7.76
N ALA A 50 6.13 3.76 7.13
CA ALA A 50 5.67 3.73 5.74
C ALA A 50 6.84 3.52 4.77
N SER A 51 7.97 4.19 5.00
CA SER A 51 9.19 4.00 4.23
C SER A 51 9.70 2.57 4.34
N ASP A 52 9.79 2.04 5.57
CA ASP A 52 10.22 0.67 5.85
C ASP A 52 9.29 -0.36 5.19
N ALA A 53 7.97 -0.13 5.26
CA ALA A 53 6.98 -1.01 4.64
C ALA A 53 7.12 -1.03 3.11
N VAL A 54 7.44 0.10 2.47
CA VAL A 54 7.72 0.15 1.03
C VAL A 54 9.00 -0.62 0.71
N GLN A 55 10.09 -0.40 1.44
CA GLN A 55 11.35 -1.11 1.25
C GLN A 55 11.17 -2.61 1.45
N GLU A 56 10.52 -3.04 2.52
CA GLU A 56 10.23 -4.45 2.80
C GLU A 56 9.38 -5.07 1.69
N THR A 57 8.43 -4.32 1.13
CA THR A 57 7.63 -4.79 -0.01
C THR A 57 8.50 -5.04 -1.24
N MET A 58 9.45 -4.14 -1.54
CA MET A 58 10.38 -4.31 -2.67
C MET A 58 11.32 -5.48 -2.47
N LEU A 59 11.84 -5.66 -1.24
CA LEU A 59 12.71 -6.79 -0.90
C LEU A 59 11.96 -8.12 -1.02
N ARG A 60 10.70 -8.19 -0.59
CA ARG A 60 9.86 -9.39 -0.74
C ARG A 60 9.59 -9.69 -2.21
N LEU A 61 9.27 -8.65 -3.01
CA LEU A 61 9.05 -8.81 -4.44
C LEU A 61 10.30 -9.37 -5.13
N TRP A 62 11.46 -8.81 -4.79
CA TRP A 62 12.73 -9.29 -5.34
C TRP A 62 12.96 -10.77 -5.00
N ARG A 63 12.80 -11.17 -3.73
CA ARG A 63 12.96 -12.56 -3.27
C ARG A 63 12.01 -13.53 -3.96
N GLU A 64 10.75 -13.14 -4.15
CA GLU A 64 9.77 -13.97 -4.85
C GLU A 64 10.15 -14.16 -6.32
N LEU A 65 10.56 -13.10 -7.00
CA LEU A 65 11.00 -13.18 -8.40
C LEU A 65 12.30 -13.98 -8.53
N ASP A 66 13.24 -13.81 -7.61
CA ASP A 66 14.52 -14.51 -7.59
C ASP A 66 14.36 -16.01 -7.33
N SER A 67 13.37 -16.39 -6.53
CA SER A 67 13.00 -17.79 -6.31
C SER A 67 12.35 -18.47 -7.53
N GLY A 68 12.14 -17.73 -8.63
CA GLY A 68 11.49 -18.22 -9.84
C GLY A 68 9.96 -18.17 -9.79
N THR A 69 9.37 -17.52 -8.78
CA THR A 69 7.92 -17.32 -8.71
C THR A 69 7.47 -16.38 -9.82
N GLU A 70 6.55 -16.83 -10.67
CA GLU A 70 5.94 -15.99 -11.69
C GLU A 70 4.87 -15.09 -11.06
N ILE A 71 5.09 -13.77 -11.11
CA ILE A 71 4.14 -12.77 -10.61
C ILE A 71 3.51 -12.06 -11.81
N ALA A 72 2.28 -12.43 -12.12
CA ALA A 72 1.56 -11.90 -13.29
C ALA A 72 1.30 -10.39 -13.21
N ASP A 73 1.09 -9.84 -12.01
CA ASP A 73 0.85 -8.42 -11.78
C ASP A 73 1.68 -7.92 -10.57
N PRO A 74 2.92 -7.45 -10.80
CA PRO A 74 3.78 -6.94 -9.74
C PRO A 74 3.21 -5.71 -9.01
N ASP A 75 2.45 -4.84 -9.69
CA ASP A 75 1.78 -3.68 -9.07
C ASP A 75 0.75 -4.15 -8.03
N ALA A 76 -0.19 -5.01 -8.44
CA ALA A 76 -1.23 -5.53 -7.53
C ALA A 76 -0.62 -6.35 -6.39
N TRP A 77 0.42 -7.13 -6.68
CA TRP A 77 1.15 -7.91 -5.68
C TRP A 77 1.82 -7.01 -4.63
N ALA A 78 2.47 -5.93 -5.06
CA ALA A 78 3.14 -4.98 -4.18
C ALA A 78 2.13 -4.24 -3.27
N PHE A 79 1.03 -3.72 -3.83
CA PHE A 79 -0.02 -3.09 -3.02
C PHE A 79 -0.70 -4.09 -2.07
N ARG A 80 -0.84 -5.37 -2.45
CA ARG A 80 -1.34 -6.42 -1.56
C ARG A 80 -0.41 -6.66 -0.38
N THR A 81 0.89 -6.77 -0.64
CA THR A 81 1.91 -6.97 0.39
C THR A 81 1.93 -5.78 1.34
N LEU A 82 1.93 -4.56 0.81
CA LEU A 82 1.91 -3.33 1.59
C LEU A 82 0.63 -3.21 2.43
N TYR A 83 -0.54 -3.56 1.88
CA TYR A 83 -1.80 -3.57 2.62
C TYR A 83 -1.76 -4.53 3.81
N ARG A 84 -1.20 -5.74 3.63
CA ARG A 84 -1.03 -6.71 4.72
C ARG A 84 -0.10 -6.18 5.81
N LEU A 85 1.05 -5.61 5.43
CA LEU A 85 1.99 -5.00 6.38
C LEU A 85 1.32 -3.89 7.20
N GLY A 86 0.56 -3.01 6.55
CA GLY A 86 -0.16 -1.92 7.20
C GLY A 86 -1.23 -2.44 8.18
N ILE A 87 -2.01 -3.44 7.80
CA ILE A 87 -3.03 -4.04 8.69
C ILE A 87 -2.39 -4.72 9.90
N ASP A 88 -1.32 -5.46 9.71
CA ASP A 88 -0.65 -6.19 10.79
C ASP A 88 -0.02 -5.22 11.79
N SER A 89 0.59 -4.13 11.34
CA SER A 89 1.08 -3.03 12.18
C SER A 89 -0.05 -2.39 13.00
N HIS A 90 -1.19 -2.10 12.36
CA HIS A 90 -2.36 -1.55 13.04
C HIS A 90 -2.96 -2.49 14.09
N ARG A 91 -3.02 -3.79 13.80
CA ARG A 91 -3.50 -4.79 14.76
C ARG A 91 -2.56 -4.88 15.96
N LEU A 92 -1.26 -4.84 15.73
CA LEU A 92 -0.26 -4.84 16.79
C LEU A 92 -0.37 -3.57 17.65
N ALA A 93 -0.44 -2.39 17.03
CA ALA A 93 -0.59 -1.12 17.73
C ALA A 93 -1.87 -1.08 18.59
N ARG A 94 -3.00 -1.57 18.08
CA ARG A 94 -4.26 -1.68 18.85
C ARG A 94 -4.16 -2.64 20.01
N ARG A 95 -3.46 -3.78 19.85
CA ARG A 95 -3.23 -4.73 20.96
C ARG A 95 -2.38 -4.11 22.05
N LEU A 96 -1.32 -3.38 21.67
CA LEU A 96 -0.45 -2.67 22.59
C LEU A 96 -1.18 -1.52 23.29
N ALA A 97 -1.98 -0.72 22.57
CA ALA A 97 -2.79 0.34 23.13
C ALA A 97 -3.81 -0.22 24.15
N GLY A 98 -4.48 -1.33 23.87
CA GLY A 98 -5.38 -1.99 24.82
C GLY A 98 -4.67 -2.57 26.05
N LEU A 99 -3.38 -2.89 25.96
CA LEU A 99 -2.54 -3.24 27.11
C LEU A 99 -2.13 -1.99 27.90
N VAL A 100 -1.76 -0.90 27.22
CA VAL A 100 -1.38 0.37 27.84
C VAL A 100 -2.59 1.04 28.52
N ASP A 101 -3.79 0.99 27.93
CA ASP A 101 -5.04 1.47 28.55
C ASP A 101 -5.35 0.72 29.85
N ARG A 102 -5.03 -0.57 29.91
CA ARG A 102 -5.15 -1.36 31.16
C ARG A 102 -4.12 -0.96 32.23
N ILE A 103 -3.04 -0.30 31.84
CA ILE A 103 -1.95 0.17 32.72
C ILE A 103 -2.06 1.69 32.99
N GLY A 104 -3.04 2.40 32.40
CA GLY A 104 -3.34 3.81 32.71
C GLY A 104 -2.59 4.86 31.87
N GLY A 105 -2.16 4.53 30.65
CA GLY A 105 -1.45 5.47 29.77
C GLY A 105 -2.13 5.65 28.43
N GLY A 106 -2.80 6.80 28.21
CA GLY A 106 -3.37 7.15 26.90
C GLY A 106 -2.31 7.63 25.93
N LEU A 107 -2.18 6.96 24.79
CA LEU A 107 -1.39 7.42 23.63
C LEU A 107 -2.31 7.62 22.44
N SER A 108 -2.68 8.88 22.21
CA SER A 108 -3.34 9.33 20.96
C SER A 108 -2.27 9.65 19.93
N GLY A 109 -2.08 8.78 18.94
CA GLY A 109 -1.18 8.99 17.81
C GLY A 109 -1.84 9.85 16.72
N ALA A 110 -1.51 11.13 16.66
CA ALA A 110 -1.84 11.98 15.51
C ALA A 110 -0.93 11.60 14.34
N THR A 111 -1.53 11.25 13.21
CA THR A 111 -0.79 10.99 11.96
C THR A 111 -0.39 12.31 11.30
N ASP A 112 0.89 12.59 11.25
CA ASP A 112 1.46 13.70 10.48
C ASP A 112 1.40 13.41 8.97
N ARG A 113 1.25 14.46 8.13
CA ARG A 113 0.81 14.35 6.74
C ARG A 113 1.90 14.78 5.78
N GLY A 114 2.24 13.88 4.88
CA GLY A 114 3.26 14.11 3.86
C GLY A 114 2.84 15.09 2.76
N HIS A 115 3.78 15.89 2.37
CA HIS A 115 3.75 16.97 1.39
C HIS A 115 3.62 16.45 -0.06
N ASN A 116 2.91 17.19 -0.90
CA ASN A 116 2.85 16.95 -2.35
C ASN A 116 2.98 18.28 -3.10
N ASP A 117 3.89 18.34 -4.09
CA ASP A 117 4.17 19.53 -4.90
C ASP A 117 3.03 19.84 -5.90
N GLY A 118 2.45 21.02 -5.81
CA GLY A 118 1.43 21.58 -6.70
C GLY A 118 0.96 22.97 -6.27
N ASP A 119 0.10 23.63 -7.07
CA ASP A 119 -0.48 24.96 -6.77
C ASP A 119 -1.10 25.02 -5.36
N PRO A 120 -0.70 25.97 -4.51
CA PRO A 120 -1.08 26.03 -3.10
C PRO A 120 -2.59 26.06 -2.85
N ALA A 121 -3.36 26.80 -3.66
CA ALA A 121 -4.82 26.90 -3.49
C ALA A 121 -5.53 25.58 -3.84
N ARG A 122 -5.11 24.94 -4.91
CA ARG A 122 -5.65 23.65 -5.36
C ARG A 122 -5.20 22.49 -4.47
N GLN A 123 -4.01 22.62 -3.86
CA GLN A 123 -3.51 21.67 -2.87
C GLN A 123 -4.35 21.69 -1.59
N ILE A 124 -4.75 22.85 -1.10
CA ILE A 124 -5.57 22.97 0.11
C ILE A 124 -6.92 22.27 -0.07
N GLU A 125 -7.58 22.46 -1.22
CA GLU A 125 -8.85 21.78 -1.50
C GLU A 125 -8.68 20.24 -1.63
N VAL A 126 -7.67 19.81 -2.36
CA VAL A 126 -7.35 18.38 -2.52
C VAL A 126 -7.00 17.75 -1.17
N GLU A 127 -6.25 18.46 -0.35
CA GLU A 127 -5.85 17.99 0.97
C GLU A 127 -7.04 17.90 1.92
N ALA A 128 -7.96 18.86 1.90
CA ALA A 128 -9.20 18.82 2.67
C ALA A 128 -10.06 17.58 2.31
N VAL A 129 -10.19 17.27 1.02
CA VAL A 129 -10.88 16.04 0.58
C VAL A 129 -10.19 14.78 1.10
N TRP A 130 -8.86 14.71 1.02
CA TRP A 130 -8.12 13.56 1.55
C TRP A 130 -8.19 13.45 3.06
N HIS A 131 -8.32 14.54 3.79
CA HIS A 131 -8.62 14.54 5.21
C HIS A 131 -10.00 13.92 5.54
N ALA A 132 -10.99 14.21 4.71
CA ALA A 132 -12.29 13.56 4.85
C ALA A 132 -12.22 12.06 4.50
N VAL A 133 -11.40 11.67 3.53
CA VAL A 133 -11.12 10.26 3.20
C VAL A 133 -10.48 9.53 4.37
N ASP A 134 -9.57 10.15 5.12
CA ASP A 134 -8.89 9.54 6.26
C ASP A 134 -9.84 9.14 7.39
N ARG A 135 -10.98 9.81 7.49
CA ARG A 135 -12.03 9.52 8.47
C ARG A 135 -12.98 8.39 8.03
N LEU A 136 -12.81 7.85 6.81
CA LEU A 136 -13.61 6.72 6.34
C LEU A 136 -13.16 5.40 6.97
N PRO A 137 -14.03 4.38 7.00
CA PRO A 137 -13.63 3.03 7.31
C PRO A 137 -12.46 2.57 6.44
N GLU A 138 -11.55 1.81 7.03
CA GLU A 138 -10.27 1.40 6.42
C GLU A 138 -10.40 0.89 4.98
N ARG A 139 -11.35 -0.02 4.72
CA ARG A 139 -11.53 -0.58 3.36
C ARG A 139 -12.02 0.45 2.34
N GLN A 140 -12.91 1.37 2.73
CA GLN A 140 -13.38 2.45 1.86
C GLN A 140 -12.23 3.41 1.54
N ARG A 141 -11.45 3.79 2.55
CA ARG A 141 -10.27 4.63 2.41
C ARG A 141 -9.22 3.99 1.49
N ALA A 142 -8.90 2.71 1.71
CA ALA A 142 -7.96 1.97 0.88
C ALA A 142 -8.40 1.89 -0.59
N VAL A 143 -9.67 1.55 -0.84
CA VAL A 143 -10.22 1.49 -2.19
C VAL A 143 -10.18 2.85 -2.88
N LEU A 144 -10.58 3.93 -2.21
CA LEU A 144 -10.57 5.28 -2.79
C LEU A 144 -9.14 5.73 -3.11
N TYR A 145 -8.18 5.45 -2.23
CA TYR A 145 -6.79 5.77 -2.51
C TYR A 145 -6.27 5.03 -3.74
N LEU A 146 -6.44 3.71 -3.78
CA LEU A 146 -5.97 2.89 -4.89
C LEU A 146 -6.64 3.26 -6.22
N ARG A 147 -7.91 3.68 -6.20
CA ARG A 147 -8.65 4.09 -7.39
C ARG A 147 -8.23 5.47 -7.90
N TYR A 148 -8.15 6.46 -7.02
CA TYR A 148 -8.04 7.88 -7.42
C TYR A 148 -6.64 8.47 -7.25
N ARG A 149 -5.77 7.84 -6.47
CA ARG A 149 -4.39 8.31 -6.28
C ARG A 149 -3.36 7.40 -6.96
N ALA A 150 -3.58 6.08 -6.88
CA ALA A 150 -2.72 5.10 -7.55
C ALA A 150 -3.23 4.70 -8.94
N ASP A 151 -4.41 5.18 -9.34
CA ASP A 151 -5.06 4.94 -10.65
C ASP A 151 -5.17 3.45 -11.01
N LEU A 152 -5.52 2.62 -10.04
CA LEU A 152 -5.71 1.19 -10.28
C LEU A 152 -7.15 0.89 -10.72
N PRO A 153 -7.34 -0.01 -11.71
CA PRO A 153 -8.66 -0.53 -12.04
C PRO A 153 -9.19 -1.43 -10.91
N TYR A 154 -10.51 -1.59 -10.81
CA TYR A 154 -11.13 -2.34 -9.72
C TYR A 154 -10.69 -3.82 -9.65
N GLU A 155 -10.31 -4.40 -10.76
CA GLU A 155 -9.75 -5.75 -10.86
C GLU A 155 -8.44 -5.85 -10.07
N ARG A 156 -7.53 -4.91 -10.27
CA ARG A 156 -6.26 -4.82 -9.51
C ARG A 156 -6.48 -4.45 -8.04
N ILE A 157 -7.42 -3.54 -7.77
CA ILE A 157 -7.81 -3.20 -6.38
C ILE A 157 -8.33 -4.43 -5.66
N GLY A 158 -9.15 -5.25 -6.33
CA GLY A 158 -9.64 -6.51 -5.81
C GLY A 158 -8.49 -7.46 -5.43
N LEU A 159 -7.52 -7.63 -6.32
CA LEU A 159 -6.31 -8.43 -6.07
C LEU A 159 -5.49 -7.87 -4.88
N ALA A 160 -5.28 -6.55 -4.86
CA ALA A 160 -4.51 -5.88 -3.80
C ALA A 160 -5.15 -6.02 -2.42
N LEU A 161 -6.47 -5.88 -2.31
CA LEU A 161 -7.18 -5.88 -1.03
C LEU A 161 -7.77 -7.25 -0.65
N GLY A 162 -7.64 -8.27 -1.52
CA GLY A 162 -8.21 -9.60 -1.30
C GLY A 162 -9.74 -9.60 -1.28
N ILE A 163 -10.37 -8.83 -2.18
CA ILE A 163 -11.82 -8.72 -2.34
C ILE A 163 -12.22 -8.86 -3.81
N THR A 164 -13.49 -9.06 -4.10
CA THR A 164 -13.95 -9.07 -5.49
C THR A 164 -13.96 -7.66 -6.09
N PRO A 165 -13.82 -7.51 -7.42
CA PRO A 165 -13.93 -6.21 -8.08
C PRO A 165 -15.28 -5.51 -7.82
N SER A 166 -16.36 -6.29 -7.70
CA SER A 166 -17.69 -5.79 -7.34
C SER A 166 -17.73 -5.22 -5.92
N ALA A 167 -17.12 -5.90 -4.94
CA ALA A 167 -16.99 -5.40 -3.58
C ALA A 167 -16.14 -4.11 -3.53
N ALA A 168 -15.07 -4.03 -4.33
CA ALA A 168 -14.27 -2.81 -4.44
C ALA A 168 -15.10 -1.64 -4.98
N ARG A 169 -15.90 -1.85 -6.04
CA ARG A 169 -16.85 -0.82 -6.54
C ARG A 169 -17.86 -0.41 -5.47
N GLY A 170 -18.40 -1.35 -4.70
CA GLY A 170 -19.33 -1.09 -3.60
C GLY A 170 -18.68 -0.24 -2.51
N HIS A 171 -17.46 -0.55 -2.09
CA HIS A 171 -16.70 0.25 -1.12
C HIS A 171 -16.42 1.67 -1.64
N ALA A 172 -16.07 1.82 -2.92
CA ALA A 172 -15.86 3.13 -3.55
C ALA A 172 -17.15 3.96 -3.54
N SER A 173 -18.26 3.38 -3.99
CA SER A 173 -19.57 4.06 -4.03
C SER A 173 -20.02 4.52 -2.65
N THR A 174 -19.94 3.63 -1.64
CA THR A 174 -20.31 3.97 -0.27
C THR A 174 -19.39 5.04 0.33
N GLY A 175 -18.08 4.94 0.08
CA GLY A 175 -17.10 5.94 0.51
C GLY A 175 -17.38 7.31 -0.08
N LEU A 176 -17.62 7.40 -1.39
CA LEU A 176 -17.98 8.65 -2.08
C LEU A 176 -19.30 9.25 -1.57
N ALA A 177 -20.33 8.43 -1.34
CA ALA A 177 -21.59 8.89 -0.78
C ALA A 177 -21.42 9.48 0.64
N THR A 178 -20.55 8.86 1.45
CA THR A 178 -20.23 9.36 2.79
C THR A 178 -19.45 10.68 2.73
N LEU A 179 -18.50 10.81 1.80
CA LEU A 179 -17.75 12.06 1.59
C LEU A 179 -18.67 13.20 1.17
N ARG A 180 -19.54 12.97 0.17
CA ARG A 180 -20.51 13.99 -0.27
C ARG A 180 -21.35 14.53 0.87
N ARG A 181 -21.92 13.64 1.72
CA ARG A 181 -22.72 14.07 2.86
C ARG A 181 -21.92 14.89 3.89
N ARG A 182 -20.65 14.57 4.11
CA ARG A 182 -19.80 15.30 5.05
C ARG A 182 -19.42 16.68 4.53
N LEU A 183 -19.03 16.77 3.26
CA LEU A 183 -18.65 18.04 2.64
C LEU A 183 -19.84 19.01 2.60
N HIS A 184 -21.04 18.55 2.21
CA HIS A 184 -22.24 19.41 2.27
C HIS A 184 -22.59 19.85 3.70
N ALA A 185 -22.38 19.02 4.72
CA ALA A 185 -22.63 19.39 6.11
C ALA A 185 -21.59 20.38 6.67
N GLU A 186 -20.44 20.52 6.05
CA GLU A 186 -19.41 21.52 6.40
C GLU A 186 -19.66 22.86 5.69
N ASP A 187 -20.23 22.85 4.47
CA ASP A 187 -20.61 24.06 3.72
C ASP A 187 -21.84 24.78 4.31
N ASP A 188 -22.71 24.05 5.01
CA ASP A 188 -23.92 24.59 5.66
C ASP A 188 -23.67 25.21 7.05
N ARG A 189 -22.40 25.31 7.50
CA ARG A 189 -22.04 25.89 8.82
C ARG A 189 -21.29 27.18 8.71
#